data_3f97190db95d05655f271fa8bfb7306f
#
_entry.id   3f97190db95d05655f271fa8bfb7306f
#
_cell.length_a   1.000
_cell.length_b   1.000
_cell.length_c   1.000
_cell.angle_alpha   90.00
_cell.angle_beta   90.00
_cell.angle_gamma   90.00
#
_symmetry.space_group_name_H-M   'P 1'
#
loop_
_entity.id
_entity.type
_entity.pdbx_description
1 polymer ?
#
loop_
_entity_poly.entity_id
_entity_poly.type
_entity_poly.pdbx_seq_one_letter_code
_entity_poly.pdbx_strand_id
1 'polypeptide(L)'
;LALDDLNAWKDSADQLGHKVFEIPMQPPSIPGMRMNQVLTALVKAEARFILGSAVKGIETDGQNVTAVTIGTAGHSTRIETKNVILAGGGFESGALDMDSYGKVTETILGLPVLGAEGQLLHGDFWGSDQPIFLAGLDVDDEMHPLDAAKKPVYTNVYAAGGNLAGATRWREKSGEGIALASALRAADSILGSLK
;
A
#
# COMPACT_ATOMS: atom_id res chain seq x y z
N LEU A 1 11.23 -21.92 10.09
CA LEU A 1 12.14 -22.05 11.23
C LEU A 1 12.06 -20.81 12.12
N ALA A 2 13.10 -20.48 12.90
CA ALA A 2 13.03 -19.40 13.87
C ALA A 2 12.73 -18.03 13.23
N LEU A 3 11.84 -17.25 13.86
CA LEU A 3 11.47 -15.94 13.38
C LEU A 3 12.64 -14.94 13.52
N ASP A 4 13.36 -15.03 14.63
CA ASP A 4 14.42 -14.08 15.01
C ASP A 4 15.81 -14.48 14.53
N ASP A 5 15.96 -15.68 13.95
CA ASP A 5 17.24 -16.19 13.47
C ASP A 5 17.19 -16.54 11.98
N LEU A 6 17.83 -15.72 11.17
CA LEU A 6 17.94 -15.90 9.72
C LEU A 6 18.80 -17.12 9.32
N ASN A 7 19.60 -17.66 10.23
CA ASN A 7 20.48 -18.79 9.97
C ASN A 7 19.97 -20.12 10.54
N ALA A 8 18.82 -20.16 11.20
CA ALA A 8 18.27 -21.39 11.82
C ALA A 8 18.18 -22.57 10.84
N TRP A 9 17.98 -22.33 9.56
CA TRP A 9 18.00 -23.36 8.52
C TRP A 9 19.38 -23.97 8.32
N LYS A 10 20.47 -23.18 8.46
CA LYS A 10 21.85 -23.66 8.37
C LYS A 10 22.18 -24.55 9.55
N ASP A 11 21.86 -24.10 10.76
CA ASP A 11 22.08 -24.89 11.98
C ASP A 11 21.31 -26.23 11.92
N SER A 12 20.11 -26.20 11.38
CA SER A 12 19.32 -27.41 11.14
C SER A 12 19.98 -28.34 10.11
N ALA A 13 20.51 -27.77 9.01
CA ALA A 13 21.23 -28.55 7.99
C ALA A 13 22.49 -29.19 8.55
N ASP A 14 23.27 -28.47 9.35
CA ASP A 14 24.49 -28.95 9.97
C ASP A 14 24.21 -30.08 10.97
N GLN A 15 23.17 -29.95 11.78
CA GLN A 15 22.77 -30.99 12.74
C GLN A 15 22.23 -32.27 12.08
N LEU A 16 21.49 -32.11 10.98
CA LEU A 16 20.87 -33.24 10.27
C LEU A 16 21.79 -33.90 9.25
N GLY A 17 22.88 -33.23 8.85
CA GLY A 17 23.76 -33.67 7.76
C GLY A 17 23.09 -33.66 6.38
N HIS A 18 22.02 -32.92 6.22
CA HIS A 18 21.23 -32.82 4.99
C HIS A 18 20.95 -31.37 4.60
N LYS A 19 20.69 -31.13 3.31
CA LYS A 19 20.25 -29.81 2.84
C LYS A 19 18.87 -29.47 3.42
N VAL A 20 18.78 -28.32 4.06
CA VAL A 20 17.55 -27.74 4.59
C VAL A 20 17.27 -26.41 3.89
N PHE A 21 16.01 -26.12 3.61
CA PHE A 21 15.58 -24.83 3.04
C PHE A 21 14.20 -24.46 3.59
N GLU A 22 13.91 -23.19 3.58
CA GLU A 22 12.59 -22.67 3.98
C GLU A 22 11.68 -22.52 2.75
N ILE A 23 10.43 -22.92 2.87
CA ILE A 23 9.40 -22.75 1.85
C ILE A 23 8.51 -21.57 2.27
N PRO A 24 8.35 -20.56 1.42
CA PRO A 24 7.36 -19.51 1.64
C PRO A 24 5.96 -20.11 1.74
N MET A 25 5.21 -19.73 2.75
CA MET A 25 3.85 -20.20 3.01
C MET A 25 2.88 -19.03 2.94
N GLN A 26 1.59 -19.36 2.77
CA GLN A 26 0.52 -18.41 2.99
C GLN A 26 0.54 -17.89 4.44
N PRO A 27 -0.07 -16.71 4.72
CA PRO A 27 -0.13 -16.19 6.09
C PRO A 27 -0.68 -17.22 7.10
N PRO A 28 -0.06 -17.32 8.28
CA PRO A 28 1.11 -16.59 8.74
C PRO A 28 2.41 -17.11 8.12
N SER A 29 3.11 -16.24 7.40
CA SER A 29 4.35 -16.55 6.68
C SER A 29 5.56 -16.06 7.49
N ILE A 30 6.53 -16.93 7.77
CA ILE A 30 7.74 -16.55 8.51
C ILE A 30 8.54 -15.45 7.76
N PRO A 31 8.79 -15.54 6.44
CA PRO A 31 9.41 -14.44 5.71
C PRO A 31 8.65 -13.11 5.81
N GLY A 32 7.31 -13.14 5.69
CA GLY A 32 6.48 -11.96 5.85
C GLY A 32 6.53 -11.38 7.26
N MET A 33 6.53 -12.22 8.30
CA MET A 33 6.66 -11.78 9.69
C MET A 33 8.03 -11.16 9.96
N ARG A 34 9.12 -11.72 9.44
CA ARG A 34 10.46 -11.13 9.53
C ARG A 34 10.53 -9.76 8.87
N MET A 35 9.99 -9.64 7.67
CA MET A 35 9.92 -8.35 6.96
C MET A 35 9.13 -7.32 7.77
N ASN A 36 7.97 -7.70 8.30
CA ASN A 36 7.17 -6.85 9.16
C ASN A 36 7.93 -6.38 10.41
N GLN A 37 8.65 -7.27 11.08
CA GLN A 37 9.45 -6.93 12.27
C GLN A 37 10.55 -5.93 11.93
N VAL A 38 11.32 -6.18 10.86
CA VAL A 38 12.42 -5.30 10.43
C VAL A 38 11.89 -3.92 10.06
N LEU A 39 10.88 -3.85 9.20
CA LEU A 39 10.31 -2.57 8.76
C LEU A 39 9.66 -1.81 9.93
N THR A 40 8.94 -2.50 10.81
CA THR A 40 8.35 -1.88 11.99
C THR A 40 9.41 -1.32 12.94
N ALA A 41 10.52 -2.04 13.15
CA ALA A 41 11.63 -1.57 13.98
C ALA A 41 12.27 -0.31 13.38
N LEU A 42 12.53 -0.30 12.07
CA LEU A 42 13.07 0.87 11.37
C LEU A 42 12.15 2.09 11.46
N VAL A 43 10.85 1.90 11.21
CA VAL A 43 9.88 3.00 11.32
C VAL A 43 9.81 3.55 12.75
N LYS A 44 9.76 2.68 13.76
CA LYS A 44 9.70 3.10 15.18
C LYS A 44 10.95 3.84 15.66
N ALA A 45 12.10 3.58 15.05
CA ALA A 45 13.34 4.29 15.37
C ALA A 45 13.32 5.75 14.90
N GLU A 46 12.62 6.04 13.79
CA GLU A 46 12.66 7.35 13.12
C GLU A 46 11.33 8.11 13.19
N ALA A 47 10.21 7.43 13.48
CA ALA A 47 8.88 8.02 13.40
C ALA A 47 7.92 7.46 14.45
N ARG A 48 6.83 8.19 14.68
CA ARG A 48 5.72 7.72 15.50
C ARG A 48 4.92 6.66 14.73
N PHE A 49 4.86 5.45 15.27
CA PHE A 49 4.09 4.34 14.72
C PHE A 49 2.81 4.12 15.53
N ILE A 50 1.64 4.31 14.91
CA ILE A 50 0.34 4.20 15.56
C ILE A 50 -0.40 2.98 15.01
N LEU A 51 -0.64 1.98 15.86
CA LEU A 51 -1.40 0.78 15.53
C LEU A 51 -2.87 0.90 15.96
N GLY A 52 -3.74 0.14 15.29
CA GLY A 52 -5.15 0.05 15.66
C GLY A 52 -5.95 1.32 15.41
N SER A 53 -5.46 2.20 14.54
CA SER A 53 -6.12 3.44 14.18
C SER A 53 -6.30 3.52 12.67
N ALA A 54 -7.43 4.07 12.23
CA ALA A 54 -7.71 4.31 10.82
C ALA A 54 -7.90 5.81 10.57
N VAL A 55 -7.48 6.28 9.41
CA VAL A 55 -7.86 7.62 8.93
C VAL A 55 -9.36 7.65 8.71
N LYS A 56 -10.03 8.65 9.27
CA LYS A 56 -11.48 8.85 9.22
C LYS A 56 -11.90 10.06 8.40
N GLY A 57 -10.95 10.95 8.12
CA GLY A 57 -11.20 12.16 7.34
C GLY A 57 -9.95 13.02 7.24
N ILE A 58 -10.08 14.05 6.43
CA ILE A 58 -9.05 15.06 6.20
C ILE A 58 -9.65 16.45 6.35
N GLU A 59 -8.81 17.42 6.66
CA GLU A 59 -9.10 18.84 6.55
C GLU A 59 -8.28 19.42 5.40
N THR A 60 -8.87 20.31 4.63
CA THR A 60 -8.24 20.91 3.45
C THR A 60 -8.34 22.42 3.45
N ASP A 61 -7.35 23.05 2.86
CA ASP A 61 -7.39 24.44 2.40
C ASP A 61 -7.17 24.42 0.87
N GLY A 62 -8.26 24.58 0.12
CA GLY A 62 -8.27 24.37 -1.32
C GLY A 62 -7.86 22.94 -1.69
N GLN A 63 -6.81 22.81 -2.50
CA GLN A 63 -6.24 21.50 -2.89
C GLN A 63 -5.12 21.02 -1.94
N ASN A 64 -4.98 21.62 -0.78
CA ASN A 64 -3.93 21.27 0.17
C ASN A 64 -4.54 20.60 1.41
N VAL A 65 -4.11 19.39 1.75
CA VAL A 65 -4.49 18.72 3.00
C VAL A 65 -3.68 19.31 4.14
N THR A 66 -4.38 19.82 5.17
CA THR A 66 -3.76 20.48 6.33
C THR A 66 -3.75 19.62 7.58
N ALA A 67 -4.67 18.67 7.68
CA ALA A 67 -4.72 17.72 8.78
C ALA A 67 -5.40 16.41 8.37
N VAL A 68 -5.07 15.34 9.09
CA VAL A 68 -5.78 14.06 9.03
C VAL A 68 -6.43 13.78 10.39
N THR A 69 -7.61 13.18 10.38
CA THR A 69 -8.27 12.70 11.59
C THR A 69 -8.17 11.19 11.65
N ILE A 70 -7.60 10.67 12.72
CA ILE A 70 -7.53 9.24 13.00
C ILE A 70 -8.52 8.84 14.06
N GLY A 71 -9.23 7.72 13.83
CA GLY A 71 -10.12 7.12 14.82
C GLY A 71 -9.36 6.11 15.68
N THR A 72 -9.36 6.31 16.98
CA THR A 72 -8.91 5.35 17.98
C THR A 72 -10.09 4.87 18.82
N ALA A 73 -9.91 3.83 19.64
CA ALA A 73 -10.98 3.34 20.50
C ALA A 73 -11.53 4.46 21.41
N GLY A 74 -12.72 4.93 21.11
CA GLY A 74 -13.48 5.90 21.91
C GLY A 74 -13.29 7.38 21.60
N HIS A 75 -12.29 7.79 20.79
CA HIS A 75 -12.10 9.20 20.41
C HIS A 75 -11.39 9.34 19.06
N SER A 76 -11.50 10.53 18.49
CA SER A 76 -10.75 10.91 17.29
C SER A 76 -9.60 11.84 17.65
N THR A 77 -8.46 11.66 16.98
CA THR A 77 -7.30 12.53 17.14
C THR A 77 -7.01 13.22 15.82
N ARG A 78 -6.86 14.53 15.86
CA ARG A 78 -6.46 15.37 14.74
C ARG A 78 -4.93 15.46 14.70
N ILE A 79 -4.34 15.25 13.52
CA ILE A 79 -2.90 15.35 13.28
C ILE A 79 -2.67 16.34 12.15
N GLU A 80 -2.02 17.46 12.46
CA GLU A 80 -1.57 18.41 11.44
C GLU A 80 -0.46 17.80 10.58
N THR A 81 -0.53 18.06 9.29
CA THR A 81 0.46 17.54 8.36
C THR A 81 0.72 18.51 7.21
N LYS A 82 1.94 18.47 6.68
CA LYS A 82 2.31 19.19 5.47
C LYS A 82 2.17 18.32 4.23
N ASN A 83 2.34 17.01 4.37
CA ASN A 83 2.27 16.05 3.27
C ASN A 83 1.62 14.76 3.75
N VAL A 84 0.95 14.05 2.86
CA VAL A 84 0.33 12.74 3.12
C VAL A 84 0.81 11.75 2.07
N ILE A 85 1.34 10.61 2.50
CA ILE A 85 1.58 9.47 1.61
C ILE A 85 0.48 8.44 1.86
N LEU A 86 -0.35 8.19 0.86
CA LEU A 86 -1.39 7.18 0.88
C LEU A 86 -0.80 5.84 0.46
N ALA A 87 -0.45 5.01 1.43
CA ALA A 87 0.13 3.68 1.24
C ALA A 87 -0.76 2.60 1.88
N GLY A 88 -2.08 2.73 1.71
CA GLY A 88 -3.08 1.86 2.34
C GLY A 88 -3.16 0.45 1.78
N GLY A 89 -2.39 0.13 0.73
CA GLY A 89 -2.47 -1.15 0.02
C GLY A 89 -3.60 -1.16 -1.02
N GLY A 90 -4.07 -2.33 -1.39
CA GLY A 90 -5.09 -2.54 -2.41
C GLY A 90 -6.39 -3.13 -1.84
N PHE A 91 -6.97 -4.08 -2.59
CA PHE A 91 -8.20 -4.77 -2.17
C PHE A 91 -7.99 -5.61 -0.92
N GLU A 92 -6.84 -6.27 -0.78
CA GLU A 92 -6.54 -7.16 0.35
C GLU A 92 -6.48 -6.43 1.70
N SER A 93 -6.13 -5.14 1.67
CA SER A 93 -6.06 -4.28 2.86
C SER A 93 -7.27 -3.39 3.05
N GLY A 94 -8.22 -3.41 2.10
CA GLY A 94 -9.43 -2.61 2.14
C GLY A 94 -9.24 -1.13 1.77
N ALA A 95 -8.09 -0.74 1.22
CA ALA A 95 -7.90 0.62 0.70
C ALA A 95 -8.61 0.84 -0.64
N LEU A 96 -8.79 -0.24 -1.41
CA LEU A 96 -9.71 -0.31 -2.55
C LEU A 96 -10.81 -1.31 -2.19
N ASP A 97 -12.06 -0.97 -2.47
CA ASP A 97 -13.22 -1.81 -2.25
C ASP A 97 -14.11 -1.85 -3.49
N MET A 98 -14.72 -3.00 -3.76
CA MET A 98 -15.67 -3.15 -4.85
C MET A 98 -17.04 -3.49 -4.27
N ASP A 99 -18.02 -2.66 -4.55
CA ASP A 99 -19.39 -2.90 -4.12
C ASP A 99 -20.07 -4.03 -4.90
N SER A 100 -21.29 -4.40 -4.48
CA SER A 100 -22.06 -5.47 -5.11
C SER A 100 -22.55 -5.15 -6.54
N TYR A 101 -22.40 -3.92 -6.98
CA TYR A 101 -22.71 -3.46 -8.34
C TYR A 101 -21.47 -3.43 -9.25
N GLY A 102 -20.29 -3.80 -8.72
CA GLY A 102 -19.04 -3.85 -9.46
C GLY A 102 -18.33 -2.51 -9.59
N LYS A 103 -18.66 -1.53 -8.73
CA LYS A 103 -17.95 -0.25 -8.68
C LYS A 103 -16.82 -0.29 -7.68
N VAL A 104 -15.62 0.09 -8.11
CA VAL A 104 -14.44 0.21 -7.24
C VAL A 104 -14.32 1.61 -6.68
N THR A 105 -14.01 1.71 -5.41
CA THR A 105 -13.80 2.97 -4.68
C THR A 105 -12.50 2.93 -3.87
N GLU A 106 -11.84 4.07 -3.75
CA GLU A 106 -10.77 4.28 -2.78
C GLU A 106 -11.43 4.72 -1.45
N THR A 107 -11.14 3.99 -0.38
CA THR A 107 -11.93 4.05 0.86
C THR A 107 -11.42 5.05 1.91
N ILE A 108 -10.22 5.62 1.73
CA ILE A 108 -9.55 6.43 2.74
C ILE A 108 -9.81 7.92 2.53
N LEU A 109 -9.60 8.41 1.29
CA LEU A 109 -9.74 9.81 0.91
C LEU A 109 -10.84 10.05 -0.15
N GLY A 110 -11.43 8.99 -0.69
CA GLY A 110 -12.45 9.09 -1.76
C GLY A 110 -11.86 9.54 -3.09
N LEU A 111 -10.60 9.20 -3.37
CA LEU A 111 -9.91 9.62 -4.58
C LEU A 111 -10.48 8.92 -5.82
N PRO A 112 -10.42 9.55 -7.00
CA PRO A 112 -10.81 8.92 -8.26
C PRO A 112 -10.00 7.65 -8.54
N VAL A 113 -10.70 6.58 -8.92
CA VAL A 113 -10.09 5.29 -9.27
C VAL A 113 -10.13 5.09 -10.77
N LEU A 114 -8.98 4.87 -11.39
CA LEU A 114 -8.90 4.43 -12.78
C LEU A 114 -9.40 2.99 -12.89
N GLY A 115 -10.24 2.71 -13.90
CA GLY A 115 -10.85 1.38 -14.05
C GLY A 115 -11.86 1.04 -12.94
N ALA A 116 -12.54 2.05 -12.39
CA ALA A 116 -13.51 1.88 -11.30
C ALA A 116 -14.81 1.18 -11.71
N GLU A 117 -15.15 1.18 -12.99
CA GLU A 117 -16.44 0.73 -13.51
C GLU A 117 -16.25 -0.08 -14.81
N GLY A 118 -17.28 -0.86 -15.16
CA GLY A 118 -17.31 -1.68 -16.36
C GLY A 118 -17.25 -3.17 -16.05
N GLN A 119 -16.87 -3.98 -17.04
CA GLN A 119 -16.71 -5.42 -16.85
C GLN A 119 -15.37 -5.71 -16.18
N LEU A 120 -15.32 -5.62 -14.86
CA LEU A 120 -14.10 -5.80 -14.06
C LEU A 120 -13.73 -7.28 -13.84
N LEU A 121 -14.69 -8.18 -13.98
CA LEU A 121 -14.53 -9.62 -13.79
C LEU A 121 -15.10 -10.39 -14.98
N HIS A 122 -14.46 -11.50 -15.34
CA HIS A 122 -14.98 -12.46 -16.30
C HIS A 122 -14.84 -13.89 -15.77
N GLY A 123 -15.64 -14.82 -16.33
CA GLY A 123 -15.73 -16.20 -15.83
C GLY A 123 -14.59 -17.13 -16.24
N ASP A 124 -13.68 -16.68 -17.11
CA ASP A 124 -12.58 -17.51 -17.58
C ASP A 124 -11.37 -17.36 -16.63
N PHE A 125 -11.21 -18.35 -15.76
CA PHE A 125 -10.11 -18.35 -14.78
C PHE A 125 -8.72 -18.51 -15.44
N TRP A 126 -8.64 -19.24 -16.56
CA TRP A 126 -7.36 -19.50 -17.26
C TRP A 126 -7.11 -18.55 -18.45
N GLY A 127 -8.03 -17.63 -18.70
CA GLY A 127 -7.97 -16.68 -19.80
C GLY A 127 -7.05 -15.48 -19.56
N SER A 128 -7.50 -14.34 -20.07
CA SER A 128 -6.84 -13.05 -19.86
C SER A 128 -6.91 -12.61 -18.39
N ASP A 129 -6.07 -11.62 -18.03
CA ASP A 129 -6.11 -11.04 -16.69
C ASP A 129 -7.48 -10.40 -16.40
N GLN A 130 -7.94 -10.54 -15.16
CA GLN A 130 -9.15 -9.87 -14.71
C GLN A 130 -8.92 -8.35 -14.69
N PRO A 131 -9.75 -7.55 -15.36
CA PRO A 131 -9.56 -6.09 -15.44
C PRO A 131 -9.47 -5.39 -14.07
N ILE A 132 -10.11 -5.95 -13.05
CA ILE A 132 -10.04 -5.43 -11.68
C ILE A 132 -8.61 -5.28 -11.16
N PHE A 133 -7.66 -6.09 -11.60
CA PHE A 133 -6.27 -6.00 -11.17
C PHE A 133 -5.55 -4.74 -11.66
N LEU A 134 -6.09 -4.09 -12.68
CA LEU A 134 -5.57 -2.83 -13.21
C LEU A 134 -6.20 -1.61 -12.55
N ALA A 135 -7.29 -1.80 -11.78
CA ALA A 135 -7.98 -0.71 -11.10
C ALA A 135 -7.14 -0.16 -9.94
N GLY A 136 -7.12 1.16 -9.80
CA GLY A 136 -6.38 1.83 -8.74
C GLY A 136 -6.27 3.33 -8.98
N LEU A 137 -5.41 3.98 -8.19
CA LEU A 137 -5.13 5.40 -8.32
C LEU A 137 -4.19 5.64 -9.50
N ASP A 138 -4.59 6.51 -10.40
CA ASP A 138 -3.73 7.05 -11.44
C ASP A 138 -2.89 8.17 -10.84
N VAL A 139 -1.60 8.24 -11.17
CA VAL A 139 -0.67 9.19 -10.58
C VAL A 139 0.21 9.85 -11.64
N ASP A 140 0.69 11.06 -11.36
CA ASP A 140 1.74 11.70 -12.14
C ASP A 140 3.14 11.15 -11.81
N ASP A 141 4.15 11.72 -12.47
CA ASP A 141 5.55 11.34 -12.24
C ASP A 141 6.04 11.68 -10.81
N GLU A 142 5.34 12.54 -10.09
CA GLU A 142 5.63 12.93 -8.71
C GLU A 142 4.81 12.16 -7.68
N MET A 143 3.98 11.21 -8.16
CA MET A 143 3.12 10.33 -7.36
C MET A 143 1.86 11.00 -6.81
N HIS A 144 1.44 12.17 -7.32
CA HIS A 144 0.17 12.77 -6.95
C HIS A 144 -1.00 12.01 -7.60
N PRO A 145 -2.05 11.63 -6.84
CA PRO A 145 -3.27 11.08 -7.40
C PRO A 145 -3.99 12.07 -8.32
N LEU A 146 -4.38 11.60 -9.49
CA LEU A 146 -4.94 12.41 -10.58
C LEU A 146 -6.48 12.29 -10.64
N ASP A 147 -7.11 13.36 -11.07
CA ASP A 147 -8.52 13.38 -11.46
C ASP A 147 -8.70 12.90 -12.93
N ALA A 148 -9.95 12.88 -13.39
CA ALA A 148 -10.28 12.50 -14.76
C ALA A 148 -9.69 13.44 -15.82
N ALA A 149 -9.32 14.67 -15.46
CA ALA A 149 -8.67 15.64 -16.31
C ALA A 149 -7.12 15.55 -16.25
N LYS A 150 -6.60 14.53 -15.62
CA LYS A 150 -5.14 14.30 -15.41
C LYS A 150 -4.47 15.43 -14.62
N LYS A 151 -5.17 15.98 -13.66
CA LYS A 151 -4.64 16.97 -12.72
C LYS A 151 -4.58 16.40 -11.32
N PRO A 152 -3.58 16.78 -10.51
CA PRO A 152 -3.52 16.40 -9.11
C PRO A 152 -4.80 16.81 -8.35
N VAL A 153 -5.41 15.88 -7.63
CA VAL A 153 -6.57 16.15 -6.77
C VAL A 153 -6.15 17.03 -5.58
N TYR A 154 -5.01 16.68 -5.00
CA TYR A 154 -4.36 17.44 -3.93
C TYR A 154 -2.89 17.66 -4.26
N THR A 155 -2.37 18.81 -3.86
CA THR A 155 -0.99 19.23 -4.17
C THR A 155 0.05 18.61 -3.24
N ASN A 156 -0.38 18.04 -2.12
CA ASN A 156 0.48 17.49 -1.08
C ASN A 156 0.07 16.07 -0.63
N VAL A 157 -0.70 15.38 -1.46
CA VAL A 157 -1.02 13.96 -1.27
C VAL A 157 -0.31 13.14 -2.34
N TYR A 158 0.34 12.08 -1.92
CA TYR A 158 1.10 11.16 -2.76
C TYR A 158 0.57 9.75 -2.56
N ALA A 159 0.55 8.93 -3.61
CA ALA A 159 0.12 7.54 -3.50
C ALA A 159 1.28 6.59 -3.75
N ALA A 160 1.28 5.44 -3.05
CA ALA A 160 2.32 4.43 -3.19
C ALA A 160 1.78 3.01 -2.95
N GLY A 161 2.37 2.04 -3.64
CA GLY A 161 2.13 0.62 -3.39
C GLY A 161 0.87 0.06 -4.03
N GLY A 162 0.15 -0.75 -3.29
CA GLY A 162 -0.95 -1.59 -3.79
C GLY A 162 -2.21 -0.86 -4.25
N ASN A 163 -2.36 0.43 -3.96
CA ASN A 163 -3.46 1.26 -4.44
C ASN A 163 -3.24 1.86 -5.84
N LEU A 164 -2.04 1.71 -6.41
CA LEU A 164 -1.72 2.26 -7.73
C LEU A 164 -2.34 1.43 -8.86
N ALA A 165 -2.83 2.12 -9.89
CA ALA A 165 -3.38 1.51 -11.10
C ALA A 165 -2.32 0.93 -12.03
N GLY A 166 -2.74 0.08 -12.96
CA GLY A 166 -1.99 -0.28 -14.17
C GLY A 166 -1.04 -1.47 -14.05
N ALA A 167 -0.91 -2.12 -12.89
CA ALA A 167 -0.02 -3.27 -12.71
C ALA A 167 -0.77 -4.56 -12.37
N THR A 168 -0.52 -5.62 -13.13
CA THR A 168 -1.03 -6.97 -12.85
C THR A 168 -0.07 -7.68 -11.89
N ARG A 169 0.05 -7.17 -10.67
CA ARG A 169 1.07 -7.54 -9.68
C ARG A 169 1.21 -9.04 -9.43
N TRP A 170 0.11 -9.78 -9.44
CA TRP A 170 0.13 -11.22 -9.20
C TRP A 170 0.81 -12.00 -10.35
N ARG A 171 0.66 -11.56 -11.60
CA ARG A 171 1.32 -12.14 -12.77
C ARG A 171 2.78 -11.68 -12.89
N GLU A 172 2.99 -10.40 -12.75
CA GLU A 172 4.31 -9.76 -12.83
C GLU A 172 5.23 -10.12 -11.67
N LYS A 173 4.67 -10.57 -10.52
CA LYS A 173 5.39 -10.74 -9.25
C LYS A 173 6.08 -9.46 -8.79
N SER A 174 5.47 -8.32 -9.06
CA SER A 174 6.06 -6.97 -8.95
C SER A 174 5.60 -6.21 -7.70
N GLY A 175 4.77 -6.82 -6.83
CA GLY A 175 4.11 -6.12 -5.73
C GLY A 175 5.07 -5.38 -4.80
N GLU A 176 6.12 -6.05 -4.33
CA GLU A 176 7.13 -5.47 -3.45
C GLU A 176 7.98 -4.41 -4.17
N GLY A 177 8.31 -4.66 -5.43
CA GLY A 177 9.04 -3.71 -6.27
C GLY A 177 8.27 -2.41 -6.49
N ILE A 178 6.97 -2.52 -6.80
CA ILE A 178 6.08 -1.36 -6.94
C ILE A 178 5.97 -0.62 -5.62
N ALA A 179 5.76 -1.32 -4.50
CA ALA A 179 5.64 -0.69 -3.19
C ALA A 179 6.89 0.09 -2.81
N LEU A 180 8.07 -0.51 -3.01
CA LEU A 180 9.35 0.13 -2.67
C LEU A 180 9.66 1.31 -3.61
N ALA A 181 9.55 1.12 -4.93
CA ALA A 181 9.89 2.16 -5.90
C ALA A 181 8.96 3.37 -5.82
N SER A 182 7.64 3.12 -5.69
CA SER A 182 6.67 4.21 -5.57
C SER A 182 6.77 4.96 -4.24
N ALA A 183 7.06 4.27 -3.13
CA ALA A 183 7.30 4.91 -1.84
C ALA A 183 8.55 5.79 -1.87
N LEU A 184 9.64 5.31 -2.48
CA LEU A 184 10.86 6.09 -2.66
C LEU A 184 10.59 7.32 -3.55
N ARG A 185 9.89 7.14 -4.67
CA ARG A 185 9.55 8.26 -5.56
C ARG A 185 8.69 9.31 -4.86
N ALA A 186 7.68 8.91 -4.10
CA ALA A 186 6.86 9.83 -3.31
C ALA A 186 7.69 10.60 -2.26
N ALA A 187 8.61 9.91 -1.58
CA ALA A 187 9.52 10.54 -0.62
C ALA A 187 10.46 11.56 -1.29
N ASP A 188 11.05 11.22 -2.45
CA ASP A 188 11.91 12.11 -3.21
C ASP A 188 11.16 13.36 -3.70
N SER A 189 9.91 13.21 -4.14
CA SER A 189 9.05 14.32 -4.55
C SER A 189 8.78 15.27 -3.38
N ILE A 190 8.47 14.74 -2.20
CA ILE A 190 8.29 15.55 -0.98
C ILE A 190 9.59 16.29 -0.63
N LEU A 191 10.74 15.60 -0.63
CA LEU A 191 12.02 16.21 -0.29
C LEU A 191 12.45 17.26 -1.33
N GLY A 192 12.12 17.06 -2.60
CA GLY A 192 12.35 18.02 -3.68
C GLY A 192 11.54 19.32 -3.53
N SER A 193 10.30 19.21 -3.03
CA SER A 193 9.41 20.36 -2.79
C SER A 193 9.79 21.19 -1.56
N LEU A 194 10.65 20.67 -0.68
CA LEU A 194 11.10 21.36 0.53
C LEU A 194 12.37 22.22 0.31
N LYS A 195 12.97 22.14 -0.88
CA LYS A 195 14.16 22.95 -1.27
C LYS A 195 13.74 24.21 -1.99
#